data_1945449636937ef1ae31fa55682cae9e
#
_entry.id   1945449636937ef1ae31fa55682cae9e
#
_cell.length_a   1.000
_cell.length_b   1.000
_cell.length_c   1.000
_cell.angle_alpha   90.00
_cell.angle_beta   90.00
_cell.angle_gamma   90.00
#
_symmetry.space_group_name_H-M   'P 1'
#
loop_
_entity.id
_entity.type
_entity.pdbx_description
1 polymer ?
#
loop_
_entity_poly.entity_id
_entity_poly.type
_entity_poly.pdbx_seq_one_letter_code
_entity_poly.pdbx_strand_id
1 'polypeptide(L)'
;MKIDNNKGCGKVISTPLFHTFFIHFLWVSVSLLTTLGYADTEIRGLWVVRDSIVSRSMVEQVVNFADSSGFNVLFVQVRGRGDAYYRSNFVPGPEEFPYIPDTFDPLATVIELAHARGIEVHAWFNMYLTWSEDKNPLNPLHIVNTHPGWFMVSINGVSMADCPMESIRNHTIVGRYISPGLEEVRSYLSRVITEVLVRYNIDGVHMDYIRYPGRSHDFHDRIRQHYKRRYGVDPVAVVLDGANIDVTMRYLEKWVDYRSDQIDTQVRSVARRIKIVNKDICLSAAVKPDVSEAYYEFGQNWAGWLREEIVDFVVTMSYFPETAWVEDVLNDSLKNVDRKKVLGGIGAYKLTPGETADQIKLMRNMGLMGYCIFSYTTLNSPHFAESLKALTGPGTSGQEGK
;
A
#
# COMPACT_ATOMS: atom_id res chain seq x y z
N MET A 1 -70.16 -36.04 -8.46
CA MET A 1 -70.89 -36.79 -9.50
C MET A 1 -69.78 -37.47 -10.30
N LYS A 2 -69.54 -38.67 -9.95
CA LYS A 2 -69.56 -39.93 -10.75
C LYS A 2 -68.58 -39.87 -11.92
N ILE A 3 -67.48 -40.65 -11.77
CA ILE A 3 -67.44 -42.11 -12.22
C ILE A 3 -67.04 -42.10 -13.72
N ASP A 4 -66.13 -42.85 -14.29
CA ASP A 4 -65.44 -44.11 -14.02
C ASP A 4 -64.35 -44.34 -15.07
N ASN A 5 -63.23 -44.97 -14.70
CA ASN A 5 -62.79 -46.31 -15.18
C ASN A 5 -62.72 -46.50 -16.73
N ASN A 6 -61.66 -47.00 -17.32
CA ASN A 6 -61.07 -48.31 -17.13
C ASN A 6 -60.01 -48.64 -18.23
N LYS A 7 -58.93 -49.32 -17.81
CA LYS A 7 -58.33 -50.52 -18.44
C LYS A 7 -57.84 -50.49 -19.90
N GLY A 8 -56.61 -50.89 -20.03
CA GLY A 8 -56.14 -52.19 -20.41
C GLY A 8 -54.80 -52.11 -21.14
N CYS A 9 -53.81 -52.64 -20.59
CA CYS A 9 -53.19 -53.92 -20.84
C CYS A 9 -52.43 -54.07 -22.17
N GLY A 10 -51.10 -54.36 -22.06
CA GLY A 10 -50.54 -55.37 -22.90
C GLY A 10 -49.11 -55.21 -23.38
N LYS A 11 -48.15 -55.90 -22.66
CA LYS A 11 -46.96 -56.62 -23.16
C LYS A 11 -45.83 -55.86 -23.82
N VAL A 12 -44.69 -55.74 -23.09
CA VAL A 12 -43.50 -56.60 -23.07
C VAL A 12 -42.90 -56.94 -24.43
N ILE A 13 -41.65 -56.53 -24.64
CA ILE A 13 -40.49 -57.34 -25.08
C ILE A 13 -39.20 -56.50 -25.03
N SER A 14 -38.28 -56.96 -24.16
CA SER A 14 -36.80 -57.11 -24.20
C SER A 14 -35.90 -56.04 -24.84
N THR A 15 -35.06 -55.52 -23.96
CA THR A 15 -33.62 -55.24 -23.97
C THR A 15 -32.79 -55.48 -25.26
N PRO A 16 -31.67 -54.76 -25.49
CA PRO A 16 -30.53 -54.89 -24.56
C PRO A 16 -29.78 -53.57 -24.23
N LEU A 17 -29.13 -53.65 -23.06
CA LEU A 17 -28.01 -52.84 -22.59
C LEU A 17 -26.93 -52.69 -23.69
N PHE A 18 -26.38 -51.53 -23.71
CA PHE A 18 -24.96 -51.14 -23.86
C PHE A 18 -24.89 -49.71 -24.44
N HIS A 19 -24.24 -48.84 -23.72
CA HIS A 19 -23.64 -47.55 -24.05
C HIS A 19 -24.11 -46.39 -23.16
N THR A 20 -23.70 -46.42 -21.88
CA THR A 20 -23.65 -45.21 -21.07
C THR A 20 -22.56 -45.36 -20.01
N PHE A 21 -21.32 -45.44 -20.45
CA PHE A 21 -20.14 -45.32 -19.57
C PHE A 21 -19.00 -44.74 -20.37
N PHE A 22 -19.02 -43.40 -20.66
CA PHE A 22 -17.83 -42.67 -21.14
C PHE A 22 -18.08 -41.16 -21.27
N ILE A 23 -18.76 -40.50 -20.34
CA ILE A 23 -18.80 -39.00 -20.33
C ILE A 23 -18.75 -38.43 -18.90
N HIS A 24 -18.13 -39.12 -17.93
CA HIS A 24 -17.99 -38.55 -16.57
C HIS A 24 -16.55 -38.46 -16.06
N PHE A 25 -15.54 -38.48 -16.96
CA PHE A 25 -14.14 -38.44 -16.54
C PHE A 25 -13.32 -37.29 -17.12
N LEU A 26 -13.95 -36.24 -17.65
CA LEU A 26 -13.25 -35.10 -18.23
C LEU A 26 -13.56 -33.75 -17.58
N TRP A 27 -14.20 -33.72 -16.39
CA TRP A 27 -14.54 -32.47 -15.68
C TRP A 27 -13.93 -32.32 -14.31
N VAL A 28 -12.96 -33.17 -13.93
CA VAL A 28 -12.28 -33.08 -12.62
C VAL A 28 -10.83 -32.58 -12.72
N SER A 29 -10.30 -32.36 -13.92
CA SER A 29 -8.89 -31.99 -14.09
C SER A 29 -8.62 -30.54 -14.50
N VAL A 30 -9.60 -29.63 -14.41
CA VAL A 30 -9.39 -28.20 -14.71
C VAL A 30 -9.54 -27.27 -13.49
N SER A 31 -9.91 -27.82 -12.32
CA SER A 31 -10.14 -27.01 -11.11
C SER A 31 -9.00 -27.05 -10.08
N LEU A 32 -7.80 -27.48 -10.46
CA LEU A 32 -6.65 -27.56 -9.53
C LEU A 32 -5.44 -26.71 -9.95
N LEU A 33 -5.66 -25.67 -10.77
CA LEU A 33 -4.55 -24.85 -11.29
C LEU A 33 -4.71 -23.33 -11.01
N THR A 34 -5.48 -22.93 -10.00
CA THR A 34 -5.62 -21.50 -9.65
C THR A 34 -5.59 -21.23 -8.15
N THR A 35 -4.64 -21.82 -7.43
CA THR A 35 -4.18 -21.31 -6.13
C THR A 35 -2.68 -21.54 -5.98
N LEU A 36 -1.91 -21.12 -6.97
CA LEU A 36 -0.52 -20.75 -6.73
C LEU A 36 -0.58 -19.33 -6.19
N GLY A 37 -0.90 -19.22 -4.90
CA GLY A 37 -0.71 -17.98 -4.17
C GLY A 37 0.77 -17.61 -4.20
N TYR A 38 1.09 -16.37 -3.95
CA TYR A 38 2.42 -15.77 -3.76
C TYR A 38 3.40 -16.57 -2.89
N ALA A 39 3.04 -17.76 -2.41
CA ALA A 39 3.74 -18.54 -1.41
C ALA A 39 5.13 -19.07 -1.81
N ASP A 40 5.48 -19.09 -3.10
CA ASP A 40 6.74 -19.71 -3.55
C ASP A 40 7.66 -18.82 -4.42
N THR A 41 7.23 -17.62 -4.83
CA THR A 41 8.05 -16.75 -5.69
C THR A 41 8.50 -15.51 -4.92
N GLU A 42 9.81 -15.29 -4.82
CA GLU A 42 10.39 -14.08 -4.22
C GLU A 42 9.85 -12.83 -4.90
N ILE A 43 9.27 -11.90 -4.17
CA ILE A 43 8.92 -10.58 -4.69
C ILE A 43 10.18 -9.71 -4.75
N ARG A 44 10.50 -9.26 -5.96
CA ARG A 44 11.55 -8.29 -6.24
C ARG A 44 10.88 -7.01 -6.71
N GLY A 45 10.57 -6.16 -5.71
CA GLY A 45 9.79 -4.94 -5.89
C GLY A 45 10.66 -3.73 -6.22
N LEU A 46 10.10 -2.82 -7.01
CA LEU A 46 10.71 -1.53 -7.34
C LEU A 46 9.70 -0.41 -7.13
N TRP A 47 10.03 0.57 -6.30
CA TRP A 47 9.25 1.80 -6.21
C TRP A 47 9.57 2.73 -7.37
N VAL A 48 8.52 3.12 -8.11
CA VAL A 48 8.57 4.06 -9.23
C VAL A 48 7.85 5.34 -8.85
N VAL A 49 8.61 6.41 -8.68
CA VAL A 49 8.07 7.73 -8.31
C VAL A 49 7.33 8.33 -9.51
N ARG A 50 6.29 9.07 -9.25
CA ARG A 50 5.33 9.64 -10.21
C ARG A 50 5.94 10.42 -11.39
N ASP A 51 7.02 11.15 -11.15
CA ASP A 51 7.73 11.92 -12.17
C ASP A 51 8.46 11.07 -13.23
N SER A 52 8.65 9.79 -12.92
CA SER A 52 9.25 8.81 -13.85
C SER A 52 8.26 8.22 -14.87
N ILE A 53 6.98 8.60 -14.83
CA ILE A 53 5.93 8.04 -15.69
C ILE A 53 5.14 9.10 -16.48
N VAL A 54 5.68 10.30 -16.67
CA VAL A 54 4.97 11.44 -17.27
C VAL A 54 4.96 11.44 -18.80
N SER A 55 5.63 10.50 -19.45
CA SER A 55 5.58 10.29 -20.90
C SER A 55 5.72 8.80 -21.24
N ARG A 56 5.24 8.39 -22.45
CA ARG A 56 5.37 7.01 -22.91
C ARG A 56 6.84 6.54 -22.93
N SER A 57 7.75 7.39 -23.41
CA SER A 57 9.17 7.07 -23.45
C SER A 57 9.76 6.83 -22.06
N MET A 58 9.35 7.59 -21.05
CA MET A 58 9.80 7.39 -19.66
C MET A 58 9.23 6.09 -19.09
N VAL A 59 7.97 5.78 -19.37
CA VAL A 59 7.37 4.50 -18.97
C VAL A 59 8.10 3.32 -19.61
N GLU A 60 8.42 3.41 -20.91
CA GLU A 60 9.22 2.39 -21.61
C GLU A 60 10.59 2.18 -20.97
N GLN A 61 11.27 3.27 -20.56
CA GLN A 61 12.55 3.18 -19.85
C GLN A 61 12.40 2.48 -18.49
N VAL A 62 11.39 2.83 -17.69
CA VAL A 62 11.10 2.22 -16.38
C VAL A 62 10.86 0.72 -16.54
N VAL A 63 9.98 0.34 -17.46
CA VAL A 63 9.61 -1.07 -17.64
C VAL A 63 10.75 -1.90 -18.22
N ASN A 64 11.50 -1.37 -19.20
CA ASN A 64 12.68 -2.03 -19.73
C ASN A 64 13.77 -2.21 -18.66
N PHE A 65 13.97 -1.21 -17.81
CA PHE A 65 14.90 -1.30 -16.69
C PHE A 65 14.47 -2.38 -15.70
N ALA A 66 13.20 -2.41 -15.30
CA ALA A 66 12.67 -3.39 -14.37
C ALA A 66 12.83 -4.83 -14.89
N ASP A 67 12.46 -5.07 -16.15
CA ASP A 67 12.58 -6.35 -16.82
C ASP A 67 14.05 -6.80 -16.90
N SER A 68 14.94 -5.96 -17.44
CA SER A 68 16.37 -6.27 -17.59
C SER A 68 17.10 -6.46 -16.26
N SER A 69 16.58 -5.89 -15.16
CA SER A 69 17.11 -6.01 -13.81
C SER A 69 16.40 -7.09 -12.98
N GLY A 70 15.44 -7.82 -13.55
CA GLY A 70 14.77 -8.95 -12.90
C GLY A 70 13.76 -8.59 -11.83
N PHE A 71 13.24 -7.34 -11.80
CA PHE A 71 12.11 -6.96 -10.96
C PHE A 71 10.82 -7.58 -11.50
N ASN A 72 9.95 -8.07 -10.60
CA ASN A 72 8.68 -8.68 -10.97
C ASN A 72 7.45 -7.94 -10.45
N VAL A 73 7.63 -6.89 -9.62
CA VAL A 73 6.56 -6.03 -9.12
C VAL A 73 6.99 -4.56 -9.17
N LEU A 74 6.16 -3.70 -9.77
CA LEU A 74 6.32 -2.25 -9.75
C LEU A 74 5.30 -1.63 -8.80
N PHE A 75 5.78 -0.88 -7.79
CA PHE A 75 4.95 0.00 -6.96
C PHE A 75 4.95 1.39 -7.59
N VAL A 76 3.93 1.70 -8.38
CA VAL A 76 3.86 2.91 -9.21
C VAL A 76 3.09 4.00 -8.50
N GLN A 77 3.73 5.13 -8.21
CA GLN A 77 3.10 6.24 -7.50
C GLN A 77 2.09 6.97 -8.39
N VAL A 78 0.82 6.63 -8.23
CA VAL A 78 -0.29 7.20 -9.00
C VAL A 78 -0.95 8.40 -8.32
N ARG A 79 -0.74 8.57 -6.99
CA ARG A 79 -1.16 9.74 -6.23
C ARG A 79 -0.03 10.16 -5.28
N GLY A 80 0.60 11.29 -5.57
CA GLY A 80 1.78 11.78 -4.84
C GLY A 80 1.44 12.86 -3.82
N ARG A 81 0.93 14.00 -4.26
CA ARG A 81 0.68 15.20 -3.45
C ARG A 81 -0.75 15.71 -3.54
N GLY A 82 -1.73 14.82 -3.62
CA GLY A 82 -3.12 15.17 -3.86
C GLY A 82 -3.44 15.37 -5.33
N ASP A 83 -2.52 14.99 -6.21
CA ASP A 83 -2.55 14.98 -7.66
C ASP A 83 -2.62 13.55 -8.21
N ALA A 84 -3.15 13.36 -9.41
CA ALA A 84 -3.33 12.07 -10.06
C ALA A 84 -2.44 11.93 -11.30
N TYR A 85 -1.67 10.83 -11.35
CA TYR A 85 -0.89 10.38 -12.51
C TYR A 85 -1.62 9.27 -13.27
N TYR A 86 -2.92 9.46 -13.39
CA TYR A 86 -3.89 8.65 -14.14
C TYR A 86 -5.09 9.53 -14.50
N ARG A 87 -5.98 9.06 -15.35
CA ARG A 87 -7.21 9.78 -15.69
C ARG A 87 -8.20 9.75 -14.53
N SER A 88 -8.29 10.82 -13.77
CA SER A 88 -9.18 10.94 -12.61
C SER A 88 -10.32 11.92 -12.86
N ASN A 89 -11.51 11.60 -12.31
CA ASN A 89 -12.64 12.51 -12.24
C ASN A 89 -12.74 13.26 -10.89
N PHE A 90 -11.88 12.89 -9.92
CA PHE A 90 -11.94 13.40 -8.54
C PHE A 90 -10.70 14.16 -8.11
N VAL A 91 -9.57 13.85 -8.73
CA VAL A 91 -8.25 14.36 -8.35
C VAL A 91 -7.67 15.11 -9.53
N PRO A 92 -7.19 16.36 -9.36
CA PRO A 92 -6.55 17.09 -10.45
C PRO A 92 -5.26 16.41 -10.91
N GLY A 93 -4.94 16.57 -12.18
CA GLY A 93 -3.62 16.19 -12.72
C GLY A 93 -2.48 17.00 -12.10
N PRO A 94 -1.23 16.55 -12.27
CA PRO A 94 -0.07 17.21 -11.72
C PRO A 94 0.20 18.54 -12.40
N GLU A 95 0.33 19.62 -11.63
CA GLU A 95 0.63 20.94 -12.19
C GLU A 95 2.09 21.13 -12.60
N GLU A 96 3.00 20.28 -12.13
CA GLU A 96 4.42 20.26 -12.55
C GLU A 96 4.59 19.76 -13.99
N PHE A 97 3.63 19.00 -14.47
CA PHE A 97 3.61 18.42 -15.82
C PHE A 97 2.33 18.81 -16.57
N PRO A 98 2.10 20.12 -16.81
CA PRO A 98 0.89 20.61 -17.45
C PRO A 98 0.74 20.13 -18.90
N TYR A 99 1.80 19.55 -19.46
CA TYR A 99 1.86 19.08 -20.85
C TYR A 99 1.65 17.57 -21.00
N ILE A 100 1.19 16.86 -19.95
CA ILE A 100 0.74 15.47 -20.14
C ILE A 100 -0.44 15.52 -21.12
N PRO A 101 -0.28 15.00 -22.36
CA PRO A 101 -1.33 15.11 -23.37
C PRO A 101 -2.59 14.41 -22.92
N ASP A 102 -3.75 14.93 -23.31
CA ASP A 102 -5.03 14.28 -23.04
C ASP A 102 -5.16 12.88 -23.67
N THR A 103 -4.31 12.53 -24.61
CA THR A 103 -4.25 11.22 -25.25
C THR A 103 -3.37 10.23 -24.49
N PHE A 104 -2.59 10.66 -23.48
CA PHE A 104 -1.69 9.83 -22.71
C PHE A 104 -2.23 9.58 -21.29
N ASP A 105 -2.31 8.32 -20.88
CA ASP A 105 -2.66 7.90 -19.53
C ASP A 105 -1.44 7.17 -18.92
N PRO A 106 -0.77 7.80 -17.95
CA PRO A 106 0.44 7.22 -17.34
C PRO A 106 0.21 5.81 -16.80
N LEU A 107 -0.80 5.62 -15.95
CA LEU A 107 -1.06 4.32 -15.31
C LEU A 107 -1.46 3.26 -16.33
N ALA A 108 -2.35 3.57 -17.26
CA ALA A 108 -2.74 2.62 -18.31
C ALA A 108 -1.54 2.16 -19.15
N THR A 109 -0.63 3.08 -19.47
CA THR A 109 0.58 2.78 -20.24
C THR A 109 1.56 1.90 -19.44
N VAL A 110 1.73 2.17 -18.13
CA VAL A 110 2.56 1.29 -17.28
C VAL A 110 1.99 -0.12 -17.24
N ILE A 111 0.69 -0.27 -17.02
CA ILE A 111 0.02 -1.57 -16.99
C ILE A 111 0.21 -2.32 -18.31
N GLU A 112 -0.07 -1.67 -19.46
CA GLU A 112 0.11 -2.27 -20.78
C GLU A 112 1.52 -2.84 -20.96
N LEU A 113 2.53 -2.03 -20.67
CA LEU A 113 3.93 -2.40 -20.96
C LEU A 113 4.51 -3.37 -19.93
N ALA A 114 4.13 -3.27 -18.65
CA ALA A 114 4.59 -4.14 -17.58
C ALA A 114 3.97 -5.55 -17.72
N HIS A 115 2.66 -5.64 -17.93
CA HIS A 115 1.97 -6.92 -18.12
C HIS A 115 2.46 -7.68 -19.35
N ALA A 116 2.82 -6.98 -20.43
CA ALA A 116 3.44 -7.61 -21.61
C ALA A 116 4.78 -8.32 -21.30
N ARG A 117 5.38 -8.04 -20.12
CA ARG A 117 6.62 -8.66 -19.63
C ARG A 117 6.42 -9.54 -18.39
N GLY A 118 5.17 -9.76 -17.97
CA GLY A 118 4.84 -10.53 -16.78
C GLY A 118 5.24 -9.83 -15.47
N ILE A 119 5.31 -8.49 -15.47
CA ILE A 119 5.60 -7.66 -14.30
C ILE A 119 4.28 -7.12 -13.74
N GLU A 120 4.04 -7.33 -12.46
CA GLU A 120 2.85 -6.82 -11.76
C GLU A 120 2.94 -5.33 -11.48
N VAL A 121 1.78 -4.67 -11.47
CA VAL A 121 1.64 -3.22 -11.22
C VAL A 121 0.77 -2.98 -10.00
N HIS A 122 1.39 -2.52 -8.90
CA HIS A 122 0.70 -2.06 -7.71
C HIS A 122 0.56 -0.54 -7.74
N ALA A 123 -0.67 -0.04 -7.76
CA ALA A 123 -0.93 1.39 -7.70
C ALA A 123 -0.59 1.94 -6.30
N TRP A 124 0.41 2.81 -6.22
CA TRP A 124 0.87 3.41 -4.98
C TRP A 124 0.20 4.76 -4.73
N PHE A 125 -0.50 4.85 -3.59
CA PHE A 125 -1.18 6.06 -3.13
C PHE A 125 -0.52 6.62 -1.87
N ASN A 126 -0.07 7.88 -1.92
CA ASN A 126 0.16 8.63 -0.69
C ASN A 126 -1.20 8.97 -0.09
N MET A 127 -1.54 8.36 1.05
CA MET A 127 -2.87 8.48 1.64
C MET A 127 -3.11 9.85 2.24
N TYR A 128 -2.45 10.18 3.35
CA TYR A 128 -2.72 11.43 4.07
C TYR A 128 -1.78 12.57 3.70
N LEU A 129 -0.55 12.28 3.25
CA LEU A 129 0.32 13.31 2.69
C LEU A 129 -0.31 13.89 1.42
N THR A 130 -0.42 15.22 1.38
CA THR A 130 -1.21 15.89 0.35
C THR A 130 -0.45 16.99 -0.36
N TRP A 131 0.50 17.65 0.30
CA TRP A 131 1.27 18.71 -0.33
C TRP A 131 2.62 18.92 0.36
N SER A 132 3.67 19.19 -0.42
CA SER A 132 5.04 19.33 0.09
C SER A 132 5.79 20.57 -0.41
N GLU A 133 5.13 21.45 -1.21
CA GLU A 133 5.74 22.67 -1.71
C GLU A 133 5.41 23.88 -0.84
N ASP A 134 6.28 24.91 -0.89
CA ASP A 134 6.13 26.14 -0.10
C ASP A 134 4.89 26.94 -0.50
N LYS A 135 4.63 27.02 -1.79
CA LYS A 135 3.43 27.69 -2.32
C LYS A 135 2.27 26.69 -2.38
N ASN A 136 1.08 27.19 -2.18
CA ASN A 136 -0.12 26.40 -2.42
C ASN A 136 -0.23 26.01 -3.89
N PRO A 137 -0.89 24.88 -4.20
CA PRO A 137 -1.09 24.47 -5.59
C PRO A 137 -1.88 25.54 -6.36
N LEU A 138 -1.50 25.75 -7.62
CA LEU A 138 -2.17 26.70 -8.52
C LEU A 138 -3.54 26.21 -8.96
N ASN A 139 -3.73 24.89 -9.05
CA ASN A 139 -5.00 24.32 -9.46
C ASN A 139 -6.08 24.60 -8.40
N PRO A 140 -7.16 25.37 -8.72
CA PRO A 140 -8.19 25.72 -7.77
C PRO A 140 -9.00 24.52 -7.26
N LEU A 141 -8.99 23.39 -7.99
CA LEU A 141 -9.68 22.16 -7.59
C LEU A 141 -8.86 21.28 -6.66
N HIS A 142 -7.58 21.61 -6.42
CA HIS A 142 -6.75 20.84 -5.52
C HIS A 142 -7.28 20.93 -4.07
N ILE A 143 -7.21 19.82 -3.32
CA ILE A 143 -7.83 19.73 -1.97
C ILE A 143 -7.23 20.71 -0.97
N VAL A 144 -5.99 21.15 -1.15
CA VAL A 144 -5.40 22.26 -0.36
C VAL A 144 -6.24 23.54 -0.48
N ASN A 145 -6.75 23.83 -1.68
CA ASN A 145 -7.52 25.04 -1.95
C ASN A 145 -9.02 24.86 -1.65
N THR A 146 -9.54 23.64 -1.88
CA THR A 146 -11.00 23.39 -1.74
C THR A 146 -11.41 22.94 -0.36
N HIS A 147 -10.51 22.29 0.42
CA HIS A 147 -10.81 21.68 1.69
C HIS A 147 -9.77 21.98 2.78
N PRO A 148 -9.47 23.26 3.07
CA PRO A 148 -8.47 23.61 4.11
C PRO A 148 -8.82 23.05 5.49
N GLY A 149 -10.12 22.87 5.80
CA GLY A 149 -10.60 22.27 7.04
C GLY A 149 -10.35 20.75 7.17
N TRP A 150 -9.77 20.09 6.16
CA TRP A 150 -9.42 18.67 6.25
C TRP A 150 -8.02 18.42 6.79
N PHE A 151 -7.20 19.47 6.92
CA PHE A 151 -5.82 19.31 7.33
C PHE A 151 -5.69 19.05 8.83
N MET A 152 -4.70 18.26 9.19
CA MET A 152 -4.36 17.97 10.58
C MET A 152 -4.05 19.26 11.34
N VAL A 153 -4.37 19.25 12.60
CA VAL A 153 -4.09 20.35 13.53
C VAL A 153 -3.06 19.87 14.55
N SER A 154 -2.03 20.69 14.78
CA SER A 154 -1.03 20.40 15.81
C SER A 154 -1.62 20.50 17.21
N ILE A 155 -0.90 19.97 18.21
CA ILE A 155 -1.29 20.10 19.62
C ILE A 155 -1.44 21.56 20.07
N ASN A 156 -0.73 22.48 19.42
CA ASN A 156 -0.78 23.90 19.68
C ASN A 156 -1.94 24.62 18.96
N GLY A 157 -2.83 23.87 18.28
CA GLY A 157 -4.00 24.41 17.60
C GLY A 157 -3.70 25.00 16.20
N VAL A 158 -2.51 24.80 15.64
CA VAL A 158 -2.14 25.30 14.32
C VAL A 158 -2.50 24.27 13.25
N SER A 159 -3.33 24.68 12.28
CA SER A 159 -3.65 23.83 11.13
C SER A 159 -2.47 23.70 10.19
N MET A 160 -2.24 22.50 9.65
CA MET A 160 -1.25 22.31 8.58
C MET A 160 -1.62 23.03 7.28
N ALA A 161 -2.88 23.40 7.06
CA ALA A 161 -3.27 24.23 5.92
C ALA A 161 -2.62 25.63 5.98
N ASP A 162 -2.49 26.17 7.19
CA ASP A 162 -2.02 27.54 7.44
C ASP A 162 -0.54 27.59 7.86
N CYS A 163 0.06 26.42 8.16
CA CYS A 163 1.44 26.34 8.62
C CYS A 163 2.42 26.54 7.46
N PRO A 164 3.41 27.45 7.60
CA PRO A 164 4.50 27.57 6.62
C PRO A 164 5.25 26.24 6.48
N MET A 165 5.63 25.89 5.25
CA MET A 165 6.34 24.63 5.00
C MET A 165 7.71 24.55 5.69
N GLU A 166 8.40 25.69 5.87
CA GLU A 166 9.62 25.76 6.66
C GLU A 166 9.39 25.25 8.10
N SER A 167 8.31 25.71 8.75
CA SER A 167 7.94 25.24 10.10
C SER A 167 7.62 23.75 10.12
N ILE A 168 6.96 23.24 9.08
CA ILE A 168 6.66 21.78 8.95
C ILE A 168 7.97 21.00 8.82
N ARG A 169 8.91 21.42 7.97
CA ARG A 169 10.19 20.75 7.74
C ARG A 169 11.11 20.78 8.97
N ASN A 170 11.08 21.86 9.75
CA ASN A 170 11.85 21.98 10.99
C ASN A 170 11.46 20.91 12.04
N HIS A 171 10.26 20.31 11.90
CA HIS A 171 9.82 19.16 12.69
C HIS A 171 10.02 17.80 11.97
N THR A 172 10.88 17.76 10.94
CA THR A 172 11.16 16.57 10.12
C THR A 172 9.93 15.99 9.40
N ILE A 173 8.89 16.78 9.23
CA ILE A 173 7.66 16.41 8.53
C ILE A 173 7.79 16.81 7.07
N VAL A 174 7.51 15.87 6.17
CA VAL A 174 7.77 16.05 4.71
C VAL A 174 6.73 16.90 3.98
N GLY A 175 5.61 17.23 4.62
CA GLY A 175 4.55 18.02 3.99
C GLY A 175 3.29 18.15 4.84
N ARG A 176 2.23 18.64 4.22
CA ARG A 176 0.91 18.83 4.83
C ARG A 176 0.08 17.56 4.73
N TYR A 177 -0.55 17.18 5.82
CA TYR A 177 -1.37 15.96 5.93
C TYR A 177 -2.83 16.31 6.17
N ILE A 178 -3.73 15.56 5.51
CA ILE A 178 -5.17 15.58 5.82
C ILE A 178 -5.48 14.58 6.92
N SER A 179 -6.51 14.86 7.70
CA SER A 179 -6.86 14.17 8.95
C SER A 179 -7.57 12.83 8.72
N PRO A 180 -7.02 11.71 9.21
CA PRO A 180 -7.70 10.41 9.18
C PRO A 180 -8.92 10.33 10.08
N GLY A 181 -8.99 11.20 11.10
CA GLY A 181 -10.13 11.26 12.02
C GLY A 181 -11.42 11.83 11.41
N LEU A 182 -11.33 12.49 10.25
CA LEU A 182 -12.48 13.04 9.53
C LEU A 182 -13.09 12.01 8.57
N GLU A 183 -14.37 11.73 8.72
CA GLU A 183 -15.09 10.74 7.87
C GLU A 183 -15.09 11.13 6.40
N GLU A 184 -15.25 12.42 6.09
CA GLU A 184 -15.21 12.94 4.72
C GLU A 184 -13.86 12.72 4.04
N VAL A 185 -12.75 12.80 4.79
CA VAL A 185 -11.39 12.48 4.29
C VAL A 185 -11.30 11.00 3.95
N ARG A 186 -11.74 10.13 4.86
CA ARG A 186 -11.74 8.68 4.62
C ARG A 186 -12.62 8.29 3.43
N SER A 187 -13.79 8.93 3.31
CA SER A 187 -14.71 8.72 2.19
C SER A 187 -14.13 9.20 0.86
N TYR A 188 -13.45 10.35 0.85
CA TYR A 188 -12.75 10.88 -0.32
C TYR A 188 -11.65 9.94 -0.80
N LEU A 189 -10.74 9.52 0.10
CA LEU A 189 -9.65 8.61 -0.26
C LEU A 189 -10.16 7.24 -0.73
N SER A 190 -11.25 6.74 -0.12
CA SER A 190 -11.88 5.50 -0.57
C SER A 190 -12.47 5.62 -1.97
N ARG A 191 -13.05 6.78 -2.35
CA ARG A 191 -13.53 7.04 -3.72
C ARG A 191 -12.39 7.11 -4.73
N VAL A 192 -11.30 7.79 -4.39
CA VAL A 192 -10.09 7.90 -5.22
C VAL A 192 -9.54 6.52 -5.56
N ILE A 193 -9.38 5.65 -4.55
CA ILE A 193 -8.91 4.27 -4.77
C ILE A 193 -9.93 3.47 -5.58
N THR A 194 -11.24 3.58 -5.28
CA THR A 194 -12.29 2.87 -6.01
C THR A 194 -12.29 3.24 -7.50
N GLU A 195 -12.02 4.49 -7.84
CA GLU A 195 -11.91 4.92 -9.24
C GLU A 195 -10.83 4.14 -9.99
N VAL A 196 -9.65 3.97 -9.37
CA VAL A 196 -8.57 3.19 -9.97
C VAL A 196 -8.94 1.70 -10.06
N LEU A 197 -9.48 1.12 -8.99
CA LEU A 197 -9.92 -0.28 -8.95
C LEU A 197 -10.92 -0.63 -10.06
N VAL A 198 -11.81 0.30 -10.41
CA VAL A 198 -12.86 0.06 -11.42
C VAL A 198 -12.36 0.28 -12.85
N ARG A 199 -11.40 1.18 -13.04
CA ARG A 199 -11.00 1.64 -14.38
C ARG A 199 -9.72 1.00 -14.91
N TYR A 200 -8.88 0.43 -14.02
CA TYR A 200 -7.55 -0.07 -14.38
C TYR A 200 -7.37 -1.52 -13.93
N ASN A 201 -6.72 -2.30 -14.77
CA ASN A 201 -6.36 -3.70 -14.45
C ASN A 201 -5.05 -3.75 -13.66
N ILE A 202 -5.08 -3.23 -12.43
CA ILE A 202 -3.94 -3.28 -11.50
C ILE A 202 -3.92 -4.62 -10.75
N ASP A 203 -2.74 -5.06 -10.33
CA ASP A 203 -2.54 -6.27 -9.54
C ASP A 203 -2.57 -6.00 -8.03
N GLY A 204 -2.32 -4.76 -7.63
CA GLY A 204 -2.34 -4.37 -6.22
C GLY A 204 -2.61 -2.90 -5.97
N VAL A 205 -3.05 -2.62 -4.73
CA VAL A 205 -3.11 -1.28 -4.12
C VAL A 205 -2.04 -1.21 -3.05
N HIS A 206 -1.17 -0.20 -3.14
CA HIS A 206 -0.12 0.06 -2.17
C HIS A 206 -0.37 1.39 -1.44
N MET A 207 -0.61 1.34 -0.14
CA MET A 207 -0.88 2.50 0.69
C MET A 207 0.40 3.00 1.36
N ASP A 208 0.88 4.18 0.97
CA ASP A 208 1.94 4.89 1.67
C ASP A 208 1.38 6.09 2.41
N TYR A 209 2.13 6.61 3.37
CA TYR A 209 1.66 7.67 4.25
C TYR A 209 0.28 7.39 4.87
N ILE A 210 -0.04 6.10 5.06
CA ILE A 210 -1.19 5.62 5.82
C ILE A 210 -0.85 5.71 7.32
N ARG A 211 -0.54 6.93 7.77
CA ARG A 211 -0.03 7.23 9.10
C ARG A 211 -0.14 8.72 9.44
N TYR A 212 -0.02 9.01 10.73
CA TYR A 212 0.26 10.38 11.19
C TYR A 212 1.72 10.77 10.91
N PRO A 213 2.02 12.09 10.87
CA PRO A 213 3.42 12.55 10.80
C PRO A 213 4.18 12.40 12.12
N GLY A 214 3.47 12.19 13.23
CA GLY A 214 4.01 12.03 14.58
C GLY A 214 2.93 12.27 15.65
N ARG A 215 3.30 12.17 16.95
CA ARG A 215 2.39 12.32 18.09
C ARG A 215 1.79 13.72 18.27
N SER A 216 2.47 14.76 17.78
CA SER A 216 2.03 16.15 17.88
C SER A 216 0.83 16.50 16.98
N HIS A 217 0.31 15.57 16.22
CA HIS A 217 -0.84 15.62 15.31
C HIS A 217 -1.70 14.37 15.51
N ASP A 218 -2.99 14.30 15.37
CA ASP A 218 -3.93 15.28 14.86
C ASP A 218 -4.89 15.72 16.00
N PHE A 219 -4.84 16.98 16.40
CA PHE A 219 -5.70 17.57 17.46
C PHE A 219 -6.80 18.46 16.86
N HIS A 220 -7.34 18.10 15.72
CA HIS A 220 -8.46 18.79 15.09
C HIS A 220 -9.67 18.86 16.05
N ASP A 221 -10.35 20.01 16.15
CA ASP A 221 -11.41 20.24 17.14
C ASP A 221 -12.53 19.19 17.12
N ARG A 222 -12.97 18.75 15.94
CA ARG A 222 -13.99 17.71 15.81
C ARG A 222 -13.54 16.37 16.39
N ILE A 223 -12.26 16.04 16.23
CA ILE A 223 -11.65 14.82 16.75
C ILE A 223 -11.53 14.92 18.27
N ARG A 224 -11.03 16.06 18.79
CA ARG A 224 -10.96 16.32 20.23
C ARG A 224 -12.33 16.21 20.90
N GLN A 225 -13.36 16.83 20.32
CA GLN A 225 -14.72 16.75 20.82
C GLN A 225 -15.29 15.32 20.80
N HIS A 226 -15.01 14.55 19.73
CA HIS A 226 -15.42 13.15 19.66
C HIS A 226 -14.73 12.30 20.73
N TYR A 227 -13.42 12.46 20.91
CA TYR A 227 -12.65 11.79 21.95
C TYR A 227 -13.17 12.18 23.36
N LYS A 228 -13.38 13.48 23.61
CA LYS A 228 -13.89 13.97 24.88
C LYS A 228 -15.28 13.39 25.21
N ARG A 229 -16.17 13.29 24.23
CA ARG A 229 -17.48 12.64 24.44
C ARG A 229 -17.36 11.17 24.82
N ARG A 230 -16.38 10.46 24.24
CA ARG A 230 -16.18 9.02 24.46
C ARG A 230 -15.47 8.71 25.78
N TYR A 231 -14.50 9.53 26.16
CA TYR A 231 -13.60 9.25 27.30
C TYR A 231 -13.68 10.25 28.44
N GLY A 232 -14.44 11.33 28.32
CA GLY A 232 -14.67 12.33 29.36
C GLY A 232 -13.60 13.42 29.50
N VAL A 233 -12.47 13.30 28.76
CA VAL A 233 -11.32 14.21 28.85
C VAL A 233 -10.92 14.73 27.47
N ASP A 234 -10.33 15.93 27.42
CA ASP A 234 -9.77 16.50 26.22
C ASP A 234 -8.34 15.90 26.00
N PRO A 235 -8.01 15.36 24.82
CA PRO A 235 -6.69 14.77 24.59
C PRO A 235 -5.54 15.77 24.71
N VAL A 236 -5.77 17.07 24.45
CA VAL A 236 -4.74 18.11 24.66
C VAL A 236 -4.38 18.22 26.13
N ALA A 237 -5.38 18.20 27.04
CA ALA A 237 -5.13 18.23 28.47
C ALA A 237 -4.34 16.98 28.92
N VAL A 238 -4.65 15.81 28.36
CA VAL A 238 -3.93 14.55 28.67
C VAL A 238 -2.46 14.61 28.28
N VAL A 239 -2.15 15.17 27.12
CA VAL A 239 -0.77 15.22 26.60
C VAL A 239 0.07 16.30 27.28
N LEU A 240 -0.56 17.43 27.70
CA LEU A 240 0.14 18.58 28.27
C LEU A 240 0.14 18.60 29.81
N ASP A 241 -0.83 17.94 30.46
CA ASP A 241 -1.02 17.99 31.92
C ASP A 241 -0.44 16.73 32.59
N GLY A 242 0.85 16.78 32.94
CA GLY A 242 1.56 15.72 33.65
C GLY A 242 1.26 15.62 35.17
N ALA A 243 0.22 16.25 35.69
CA ALA A 243 -0.02 16.41 37.14
C ALA A 243 -0.31 15.10 37.90
N ASN A 244 -0.81 14.05 37.21
CA ASN A 244 -0.98 12.72 37.78
C ASN A 244 -0.55 11.64 36.76
N ILE A 245 0.64 11.09 36.99
CA ILE A 245 1.29 10.15 36.03
C ILE A 245 0.40 8.96 35.70
N ASP A 246 -0.23 8.29 36.66
CA ASP A 246 -1.01 7.07 36.41
C ASP A 246 -2.29 7.37 35.61
N VAL A 247 -2.95 8.46 35.90
CA VAL A 247 -4.15 8.90 35.18
C VAL A 247 -3.75 9.34 33.75
N THR A 248 -2.68 10.14 33.66
CA THR A 248 -2.15 10.63 32.38
C THR A 248 -1.74 9.48 31.47
N MET A 249 -1.00 8.49 31.96
CA MET A 249 -0.59 7.32 31.17
C MET A 249 -1.76 6.53 30.63
N ARG A 250 -2.78 6.25 31.45
CA ARG A 250 -4.00 5.54 31.01
C ARG A 250 -4.76 6.26 29.90
N TYR A 251 -4.86 7.58 29.97
CA TYR A 251 -5.53 8.35 28.92
C TYR A 251 -4.66 8.57 27.69
N LEU A 252 -3.34 8.60 27.86
CA LEU A 252 -2.40 8.66 26.75
C LEU A 252 -2.46 7.37 25.91
N GLU A 253 -2.49 6.20 26.55
CA GLU A 253 -2.73 4.92 25.86
C GLU A 253 -4.03 4.94 25.06
N LYS A 254 -5.12 5.37 25.70
CA LYS A 254 -6.42 5.50 25.01
C LYS A 254 -6.38 6.49 23.84
N TRP A 255 -5.57 7.54 23.92
CA TRP A 255 -5.41 8.49 22.82
C TRP A 255 -4.60 7.88 21.67
N VAL A 256 -3.56 7.11 21.96
CA VAL A 256 -2.81 6.34 20.96
C VAL A 256 -3.73 5.34 20.26
N ASP A 257 -4.44 4.53 21.02
CA ASP A 257 -5.41 3.56 20.49
C ASP A 257 -6.46 4.24 19.60
N TYR A 258 -7.03 5.35 20.08
CA TYR A 258 -8.03 6.11 19.32
C TYR A 258 -7.48 6.63 17.98
N ARG A 259 -6.22 7.12 17.94
CA ARG A 259 -5.56 7.54 16.70
C ARG A 259 -5.33 6.36 15.77
N SER A 260 -4.82 5.26 16.27
CA SER A 260 -4.63 4.03 15.50
C SER A 260 -5.94 3.52 14.90
N ASP A 261 -7.04 3.53 15.68
CA ASP A 261 -8.38 3.14 15.21
C ASP A 261 -8.86 3.96 13.99
N GLN A 262 -8.47 5.23 13.87
CA GLN A 262 -8.82 6.05 12.70
C GLN A 262 -8.09 5.56 11.44
N ILE A 263 -6.81 5.20 11.57
CA ILE A 263 -6.02 4.62 10.49
C ILE A 263 -6.59 3.23 10.11
N ASP A 264 -6.81 2.37 11.10
CA ASP A 264 -7.38 1.03 10.91
C ASP A 264 -8.73 1.08 10.18
N THR A 265 -9.57 2.07 10.52
CA THR A 265 -10.85 2.29 9.85
C THR A 265 -10.66 2.54 8.35
N GLN A 266 -9.66 3.34 7.96
CA GLN A 266 -9.34 3.58 6.55
C GLN A 266 -8.83 2.32 5.86
N VAL A 267 -7.88 1.60 6.48
CA VAL A 267 -7.31 0.36 5.91
C VAL A 267 -8.41 -0.67 5.67
N ARG A 268 -9.29 -0.89 6.66
CA ARG A 268 -10.46 -1.78 6.52
C ARG A 268 -11.45 -1.31 5.45
N SER A 269 -11.62 0.01 5.28
CA SER A 269 -12.48 0.56 4.22
C SER A 269 -11.93 0.21 2.83
N VAL A 270 -10.61 0.38 2.63
CA VAL A 270 -9.94 0.03 1.36
C VAL A 270 -10.03 -1.48 1.10
N ALA A 271 -9.71 -2.31 2.10
CA ALA A 271 -9.78 -3.77 1.99
C ALA A 271 -11.19 -4.24 1.57
N ARG A 272 -12.24 -3.67 2.16
CA ARG A 272 -13.62 -3.97 1.77
C ARG A 272 -13.95 -3.57 0.34
N ARG A 273 -13.43 -2.40 -0.14
CA ARG A 273 -13.63 -1.96 -1.52
C ARG A 273 -12.97 -2.90 -2.51
N ILE A 274 -11.76 -3.34 -2.24
CA ILE A 274 -11.04 -4.32 -3.05
C ILE A 274 -11.86 -5.61 -3.15
N LYS A 275 -12.30 -6.18 -2.02
CA LYS A 275 -13.10 -7.41 -2.01
C LYS A 275 -14.41 -7.32 -2.80
N ILE A 276 -15.01 -6.12 -2.89
CA ILE A 276 -16.25 -5.89 -3.67
C ILE A 276 -15.95 -5.79 -5.16
N VAL A 277 -14.86 -5.12 -5.55
CA VAL A 277 -14.54 -4.87 -6.97
C VAL A 277 -13.83 -6.07 -7.59
N ASN A 278 -12.75 -6.51 -6.99
CA ASN A 278 -11.98 -7.68 -7.43
C ASN A 278 -11.15 -8.21 -6.26
N LYS A 279 -11.51 -9.38 -5.75
CA LYS A 279 -10.86 -10.02 -4.60
C LYS A 279 -9.42 -10.49 -4.85
N ASP A 280 -9.00 -10.54 -6.13
CA ASP A 280 -7.66 -11.02 -6.51
C ASP A 280 -6.63 -9.87 -6.52
N ILE A 281 -7.07 -8.62 -6.32
CA ILE A 281 -6.17 -7.47 -6.16
C ILE A 281 -5.56 -7.46 -4.76
N CYS A 282 -4.23 -7.45 -4.67
CA CYS A 282 -3.49 -7.39 -3.43
C CYS A 282 -3.59 -6.02 -2.74
N LEU A 283 -3.69 -6.01 -1.41
CA LEU A 283 -3.58 -4.81 -0.60
C LEU A 283 -2.31 -4.82 0.21
N SER A 284 -1.47 -3.80 0.06
CA SER A 284 -0.23 -3.65 0.83
C SER A 284 -0.06 -2.24 1.39
N ALA A 285 0.86 -2.09 2.33
CA ALA A 285 1.19 -0.79 2.91
C ALA A 285 2.69 -0.61 3.13
N ALA A 286 3.20 0.61 2.89
CA ALA A 286 4.51 1.04 3.35
C ALA A 286 4.43 1.40 4.83
N VAL A 287 5.29 0.79 5.65
CA VAL A 287 5.23 0.91 7.10
C VAL A 287 6.58 1.25 7.71
N LYS A 288 6.55 1.86 8.89
CA LYS A 288 7.74 2.00 9.72
C LYS A 288 8.21 0.61 10.17
N PRO A 289 9.53 0.32 10.15
CA PRO A 289 10.02 -1.03 10.43
C PRO A 289 9.81 -1.45 11.88
N ASP A 290 9.98 -0.55 12.86
CA ASP A 290 9.73 -0.83 14.27
C ASP A 290 8.22 -0.83 14.56
N VAL A 291 7.69 -1.96 15.05
CA VAL A 291 6.26 -2.15 15.35
C VAL A 291 5.77 -1.19 16.42
N SER A 292 6.58 -0.98 17.46
CA SER A 292 6.21 -0.12 18.58
C SER A 292 6.21 1.34 18.18
N GLU A 293 7.28 1.79 17.51
CA GLU A 293 7.35 3.15 16.95
C GLU A 293 6.21 3.40 15.96
N ALA A 294 5.97 2.45 15.05
CA ALA A 294 4.88 2.53 14.06
C ALA A 294 3.53 2.76 14.74
N TYR A 295 3.24 2.02 15.80
CA TYR A 295 1.99 2.12 16.56
C TYR A 295 1.90 3.42 17.37
N TYR A 296 2.87 3.65 18.25
CA TYR A 296 2.78 4.76 19.22
C TYR A 296 3.01 6.13 18.60
N GLU A 297 3.95 6.27 17.67
CA GLU A 297 4.22 7.56 17.01
C GLU A 297 3.27 7.83 15.85
N PHE A 298 3.07 6.84 14.99
CA PHE A 298 2.49 7.03 13.68
C PHE A 298 1.08 6.44 13.52
N GLY A 299 0.57 5.73 14.52
CA GLY A 299 -0.75 5.08 14.48
C GLY A 299 -0.84 3.92 13.48
N GLN A 300 0.30 3.38 13.03
CA GLN A 300 0.36 2.25 12.10
C GLN A 300 0.34 0.91 12.85
N ASN A 301 -0.81 0.31 13.02
CA ASN A 301 -0.99 -1.02 13.63
C ASN A 301 -0.74 -2.14 12.61
N TRP A 302 0.36 -2.09 11.88
CA TRP A 302 0.59 -2.98 10.76
C TRP A 302 0.74 -4.46 11.14
N ALA A 303 1.29 -4.77 12.31
CA ALA A 303 1.30 -6.14 12.83
C ALA A 303 -0.13 -6.66 13.11
N GLY A 304 -1.02 -5.78 13.56
CA GLY A 304 -2.45 -6.05 13.70
C GLY A 304 -3.11 -6.28 12.35
N TRP A 305 -2.81 -5.47 11.34
CA TRP A 305 -3.37 -5.61 9.99
C TRP A 305 -3.02 -6.95 9.36
N LEU A 306 -1.78 -7.43 9.53
CA LEU A 306 -1.34 -8.74 9.04
C LEU A 306 -2.01 -9.90 9.81
N ARG A 307 -2.08 -9.81 11.14
CA ARG A 307 -2.70 -10.83 12.00
C ARG A 307 -4.19 -11.01 11.71
N GLU A 308 -4.88 -9.90 11.38
CA GLU A 308 -6.30 -9.89 11.07
C GLU A 308 -6.58 -10.05 9.56
N GLU A 309 -5.56 -10.27 8.76
CA GLU A 309 -5.63 -10.46 7.30
C GLU A 309 -6.38 -9.32 6.58
N ILE A 310 -6.18 -8.09 7.06
CA ILE A 310 -6.76 -6.89 6.45
C ILE A 310 -5.92 -6.45 5.27
N VAL A 311 -4.59 -6.60 5.35
CA VAL A 311 -3.63 -6.42 4.26
C VAL A 311 -2.97 -7.75 3.95
N ASP A 312 -2.61 -7.96 2.69
CA ASP A 312 -1.95 -9.18 2.24
C ASP A 312 -0.48 -9.22 2.67
N PHE A 313 0.20 -8.07 2.57
CA PHE A 313 1.57 -7.90 3.04
C PHE A 313 1.89 -6.43 3.37
N VAL A 314 3.02 -6.22 4.02
CA VAL A 314 3.58 -4.88 4.27
C VAL A 314 4.97 -4.76 3.69
N VAL A 315 5.39 -3.52 3.38
CA VAL A 315 6.75 -3.18 2.96
C VAL A 315 7.36 -2.28 4.02
N THR A 316 8.38 -2.78 4.74
CA THR A 316 9.04 -2.02 5.79
C THR A 316 10.00 -0.98 5.20
N MET A 317 9.92 0.27 5.62
CA MET A 317 10.86 1.32 5.20
C MET A 317 12.14 1.28 6.04
N SER A 318 12.91 0.18 5.91
CA SER A 318 14.13 -0.09 6.69
C SER A 318 15.34 0.66 6.10
N TYR A 319 15.23 2.01 6.00
CA TYR A 319 16.19 2.87 5.29
C TYR A 319 17.37 3.28 6.18
N PHE A 320 18.06 2.28 6.74
CA PHE A 320 19.30 2.47 7.53
C PHE A 320 20.53 2.20 6.65
N PRO A 321 21.61 2.98 6.80
CA PRO A 321 22.86 2.71 6.09
C PRO A 321 23.50 1.38 6.53
N GLU A 322 23.50 1.11 7.81
CA GLU A 322 24.14 -0.07 8.38
C GLU A 322 23.22 -1.28 8.32
N THR A 323 23.66 -2.34 7.64
CA THR A 323 22.91 -3.60 7.48
C THR A 323 22.60 -4.25 8.84
N ALA A 324 23.49 -4.13 9.83
CA ALA A 324 23.26 -4.65 11.17
C ALA A 324 22.06 -3.97 11.87
N TRP A 325 21.86 -2.67 11.68
CA TRP A 325 20.71 -1.97 12.26
C TRP A 325 19.40 -2.40 11.60
N VAL A 326 19.44 -2.67 10.29
CA VAL A 326 18.29 -3.24 9.58
C VAL A 326 17.92 -4.61 10.18
N GLU A 327 18.94 -5.46 10.41
CA GLU A 327 18.76 -6.79 10.98
C GLU A 327 18.18 -6.73 12.39
N ASP A 328 18.75 -5.89 13.26
CA ASP A 328 18.30 -5.76 14.65
C ASP A 328 16.84 -5.31 14.73
N VAL A 329 16.48 -4.23 14.03
CA VAL A 329 15.12 -3.69 14.04
C VAL A 329 14.11 -4.71 13.48
N LEU A 330 14.42 -5.38 12.38
CA LEU A 330 13.54 -6.37 11.80
C LEU A 330 13.43 -7.63 12.65
N ASN A 331 14.52 -8.11 13.25
CA ASN A 331 14.47 -9.26 14.16
C ASN A 331 13.60 -9.00 15.38
N ASP A 332 13.64 -7.79 15.94
CA ASP A 332 12.79 -7.42 17.06
C ASP A 332 11.31 -7.32 16.66
N SER A 333 11.03 -6.61 15.58
CA SER A 333 9.69 -6.34 15.09
C SER A 333 8.97 -7.58 14.55
N LEU A 334 9.70 -8.56 14.01
CA LEU A 334 9.13 -9.74 13.36
C LEU A 334 9.05 -10.98 14.28
N LYS A 335 9.25 -10.83 15.59
CA LYS A 335 9.14 -11.96 16.55
C LYS A 335 7.82 -12.70 16.50
N ASN A 336 6.72 -11.97 16.29
CA ASN A 336 5.35 -12.48 16.26
C ASN A 336 4.62 -12.15 14.95
N VAL A 337 5.37 -11.95 13.87
CA VAL A 337 4.82 -11.62 12.55
C VAL A 337 5.22 -12.70 11.56
N ASP A 338 4.30 -13.08 10.69
CA ASP A 338 4.61 -13.97 9.58
C ASP A 338 5.54 -13.28 8.58
N ARG A 339 6.79 -13.72 8.54
CA ARG A 339 7.84 -13.17 7.67
C ARG A 339 7.48 -13.30 6.18
N LYS A 340 6.63 -14.26 5.81
CA LYS A 340 6.14 -14.44 4.44
C LYS A 340 5.08 -13.41 4.02
N LYS A 341 4.68 -12.54 4.93
CA LYS A 341 3.81 -11.38 4.67
C LYS A 341 4.56 -10.04 4.77
N VAL A 342 5.90 -10.07 4.74
CA VAL A 342 6.74 -8.87 4.87
C VAL A 342 7.75 -8.78 3.74
N LEU A 343 7.77 -7.64 3.03
CA LEU A 343 8.85 -7.25 2.13
C LEU A 343 9.82 -6.32 2.87
N GLY A 344 11.11 -6.58 2.76
CA GLY A 344 12.13 -5.66 3.26
C GLY A 344 12.33 -4.48 2.31
N GLY A 345 11.96 -3.28 2.73
CA GLY A 345 12.19 -2.06 1.94
C GLY A 345 13.61 -1.54 2.13
N ILE A 346 14.31 -1.30 1.03
CA ILE A 346 15.72 -0.88 0.97
C ILE A 346 15.81 0.53 0.42
N GLY A 347 16.43 1.44 1.18
CA GLY A 347 16.65 2.84 0.78
C GLY A 347 17.95 3.04 0.01
N ALA A 348 18.02 2.60 -1.24
CA ALA A 348 19.24 2.61 -2.06
C ALA A 348 19.88 4.00 -2.20
N TYR A 349 19.11 5.09 -2.04
CA TYR A 349 19.64 6.46 -2.09
C TYR A 349 20.61 6.81 -0.95
N LYS A 350 20.73 5.95 0.07
CA LYS A 350 21.68 6.06 1.19
C LYS A 350 22.83 5.07 1.09
N LEU A 351 22.84 4.22 0.08
CA LEU A 351 23.69 3.03 0.00
C LEU A 351 24.53 3.04 -1.27
N THR A 352 25.67 2.38 -1.21
CA THR A 352 26.40 1.94 -2.39
C THR A 352 25.72 0.69 -3.00
N PRO A 353 26.06 0.32 -4.26
CA PRO A 353 25.59 -0.93 -4.85
C PRO A 353 25.93 -2.18 -4.00
N GLY A 354 27.13 -2.24 -3.40
CA GLY A 354 27.55 -3.34 -2.52
C GLY A 354 26.68 -3.46 -1.27
N GLU A 355 26.48 -2.36 -0.56
CA GLU A 355 25.61 -2.31 0.63
C GLU A 355 24.16 -2.65 0.29
N THR A 356 23.68 -2.22 -0.88
CA THR A 356 22.34 -2.61 -1.38
C THR A 356 22.26 -4.13 -1.58
N ALA A 357 23.30 -4.75 -2.15
CA ALA A 357 23.39 -6.21 -2.30
C ALA A 357 23.37 -6.93 -0.95
N ASP A 358 24.12 -6.43 0.02
CA ASP A 358 24.18 -7.01 1.37
C ASP A 358 22.81 -6.94 2.06
N GLN A 359 22.08 -5.83 1.91
CA GLN A 359 20.71 -5.74 2.44
C GLN A 359 19.74 -6.67 1.71
N ILE A 360 19.82 -6.84 0.38
CA ILE A 360 19.03 -7.85 -0.34
C ILE A 360 19.33 -9.26 0.21
N LYS A 361 20.60 -9.61 0.37
CA LYS A 361 21.01 -10.89 0.95
C LYS A 361 20.47 -11.08 2.37
N LEU A 362 20.50 -10.02 3.20
CA LEU A 362 19.92 -10.05 4.53
C LEU A 362 18.40 -10.40 4.46
N MET A 363 17.61 -9.73 3.60
CA MET A 363 16.17 -10.00 3.49
C MET A 363 15.88 -11.46 3.12
N ARG A 364 16.68 -12.03 2.20
CA ARG A 364 16.61 -13.44 1.82
C ARG A 364 16.96 -14.37 2.98
N ASN A 365 18.06 -14.09 3.71
CA ASN A 365 18.49 -14.88 4.87
C ASN A 365 17.48 -14.86 6.01
N MET A 366 16.79 -13.72 6.20
CA MET A 366 15.72 -13.60 7.18
C MET A 366 14.45 -14.35 6.79
N GLY A 367 14.36 -14.89 5.57
CA GLY A 367 13.22 -15.62 5.06
C GLY A 367 11.98 -14.74 4.80
N LEU A 368 12.19 -13.46 4.48
CA LEU A 368 11.10 -12.56 4.12
C LEU A 368 10.45 -12.98 2.79
N MET A 369 9.28 -12.41 2.49
CA MET A 369 8.58 -12.60 1.21
C MET A 369 9.41 -12.13 0.00
N GLY A 370 10.36 -11.22 0.25
CA GLY A 370 11.26 -10.63 -0.72
C GLY A 370 11.71 -9.25 -0.27
N TYR A 371 12.00 -8.41 -1.25
CA TYR A 371 12.47 -7.04 -1.01
C TYR A 371 11.83 -6.03 -1.97
N CYS A 372 11.89 -4.76 -1.60
CA CYS A 372 11.49 -3.65 -2.46
C CYS A 372 12.50 -2.50 -2.37
N ILE A 373 12.98 -2.00 -3.50
CA ILE A 373 14.03 -0.98 -3.53
C ILE A 373 13.44 0.40 -3.81
N PHE A 374 13.75 1.36 -2.98
CA PHE A 374 13.45 2.77 -3.18
C PHE A 374 14.69 3.49 -3.69
N SER A 375 14.76 3.90 -4.93
CA SER A 375 13.74 3.91 -5.98
C SER A 375 14.36 3.68 -7.36
N TYR A 376 13.50 3.58 -8.41
CA TYR A 376 13.93 3.52 -9.80
C TYR A 376 14.94 4.62 -10.16
N THR A 377 14.66 5.88 -9.79
CA THR A 377 15.52 7.03 -10.09
C THR A 377 16.93 6.89 -9.49
N THR A 378 17.03 6.27 -8.31
CA THR A 378 18.33 5.98 -7.68
C THR A 378 19.07 4.89 -8.45
N LEU A 379 18.40 3.78 -8.74
CA LEU A 379 19.02 2.62 -9.39
C LEU A 379 19.38 2.88 -10.86
N ASN A 380 18.63 3.72 -11.55
CA ASN A 380 18.90 4.12 -12.94
C ASN A 380 20.04 5.17 -13.05
N SER A 381 20.70 5.48 -11.94
CA SER A 381 21.86 6.36 -11.95
C SER A 381 23.13 5.63 -12.45
N PRO A 382 24.14 6.35 -13.01
CA PRO A 382 25.39 5.74 -13.45
C PRO A 382 26.09 4.92 -12.36
N HIS A 383 25.93 5.31 -11.09
CA HIS A 383 26.53 4.66 -9.94
C HIS A 383 26.04 3.21 -9.74
N PHE A 384 24.79 2.92 -10.10
CA PHE A 384 24.19 1.58 -9.96
C PHE A 384 24.16 0.77 -11.24
N ALA A 385 24.24 1.40 -12.43
CA ALA A 385 23.94 0.78 -13.72
C ALA A 385 24.79 -0.45 -14.05
N GLU A 386 26.07 -0.46 -13.65
CA GLU A 386 27.00 -1.58 -13.91
C GLU A 386 26.83 -2.75 -12.93
N SER A 387 26.35 -2.49 -11.73
CA SER A 387 26.30 -3.47 -10.62
C SER A 387 24.96 -4.20 -10.52
N LEU A 388 23.89 -3.68 -11.11
CA LEU A 388 22.50 -4.10 -10.87
C LEU A 388 22.19 -5.53 -11.29
N LYS A 389 22.71 -6.00 -12.42
CA LYS A 389 22.45 -7.36 -12.92
C LYS A 389 22.95 -8.45 -11.99
N ALA A 390 24.01 -8.15 -11.22
CA ALA A 390 24.55 -9.06 -10.20
C ALA A 390 23.72 -9.06 -8.90
N LEU A 391 22.99 -7.98 -8.63
CA LEU A 391 22.28 -7.75 -7.38
C LEU A 391 20.89 -8.38 -7.33
N THR A 392 20.16 -8.31 -8.45
CA THR A 392 18.72 -8.65 -8.51
C THR A 392 18.44 -10.02 -9.13
N GLY A 393 19.44 -10.71 -9.65
CA GLY A 393 19.29 -12.06 -10.17
C GLY A 393 18.66 -13.02 -9.16
N PRO A 394 17.91 -14.06 -9.62
CA PRO A 394 17.36 -15.07 -8.71
C PRO A 394 18.50 -15.65 -7.88
N GLY A 395 18.30 -15.68 -6.56
CA GLY A 395 19.29 -16.26 -5.65
C GLY A 395 19.62 -17.68 -6.10
N THR A 396 20.88 -17.94 -6.46
CA THR A 396 21.38 -19.29 -6.65
C THR A 396 21.22 -19.99 -5.30
N SER A 397 20.17 -20.80 -5.17
CA SER A 397 19.98 -21.70 -4.05
C SER A 397 21.24 -22.60 -3.99
N GLY A 398 22.03 -22.39 -2.91
CA GLY A 398 23.11 -23.22 -2.42
C GLY A 398 23.58 -24.37 -3.29
N GLN A 399 24.64 -24.14 -4.06
CA GLN A 399 25.67 -25.12 -4.33
C GLN A 399 26.97 -24.59 -3.71
N GLU A 400 27.07 -24.63 -2.38
CA GLU A 400 28.37 -24.80 -1.76
C GLU A 400 28.59 -26.31 -1.67
N GLY A 401 29.47 -26.73 -2.54
CA GLY A 401 29.86 -28.10 -2.73
C GLY A 401 30.69 -28.66 -1.55
N LYS A 402 30.66 -29.91 -1.54
CA LYS A 402 31.45 -30.91 -0.81
C LYS A 402 32.88 -30.51 -0.43
#